data_e67e242f2a47eb2304852cbab7ab665f
#
_entry.id   e67e242f2a47eb2304852cbab7ab665f
#
_cell.length_a   1.000
_cell.length_b   1.000
_cell.length_c   1.000
_cell.angle_alpha   90.00
_cell.angle_beta   90.00
_cell.angle_gamma   90.00
#
_symmetry.space_group_name_H-M   'P 1'
#
loop_
_entity.id
_entity.type
_entity.pdbx_description
1 polymer ?
#
loop_
_entity_poly.entity_id
_entity_poly.type
_entity_poly.pdbx_seq_one_letter_code
_entity_poly.pdbx_strand_id
1 'polypeptide(L)'
;MMQDTLNSFFSQLEPAPWLCYVFPVLALGILVRCAVSLLTFRQEPEVWAWLTTPDGTHIPVTHWESLVGRGAGCDVQLGYPTISRTHAVLTRYDDGSWTISDAQSKSGVFVNGRQTALAALRFGDVITMGGVNFTLVPITKEQERIQAGTRTRAGRAVRQAPTLLLLTLFQLLAALQ
;
A
#
# COMPACT_ATOMS: atom_id res chain seq x y z
N MET A 1 -29.78 -25.94 -45.34
CA MET A 1 -28.51 -26.68 -45.59
C MET A 1 -27.36 -26.29 -44.66
N MET A 2 -26.99 -25.01 -44.48
CA MET A 2 -25.92 -24.60 -43.56
C MET A 2 -26.34 -24.65 -42.08
N GLN A 3 -27.60 -24.39 -41.78
CA GLN A 3 -28.19 -24.45 -40.43
C GLN A 3 -28.36 -25.90 -39.93
N ASP A 4 -28.66 -26.82 -40.83
CA ASP A 4 -28.84 -28.24 -40.49
C ASP A 4 -27.51 -28.91 -40.17
N THR A 5 -26.41 -28.51 -40.82
CA THR A 5 -25.04 -28.95 -40.49
C THR A 5 -24.55 -28.42 -39.17
N LEU A 6 -24.87 -27.18 -38.78
CA LEU A 6 -24.55 -26.62 -37.47
C LEU A 6 -25.34 -27.32 -36.36
N ASN A 7 -26.63 -27.56 -36.56
CA ASN A 7 -27.46 -28.26 -35.58
C ASN A 7 -27.00 -29.72 -35.38
N SER A 8 -26.61 -30.43 -36.46
CA SER A 8 -26.07 -31.78 -36.36
C SER A 8 -24.70 -31.82 -35.66
N PHE A 9 -23.87 -30.78 -35.83
CA PHE A 9 -22.60 -30.65 -35.13
C PHE A 9 -22.81 -30.40 -33.62
N PHE A 10 -23.75 -29.53 -33.26
CA PHE A 10 -24.07 -29.28 -31.86
C PHE A 10 -24.79 -30.44 -31.18
N SER A 11 -25.57 -31.24 -31.91
CA SER A 11 -26.23 -32.45 -31.37
C SER A 11 -25.28 -33.63 -31.14
N GLN A 12 -24.12 -33.64 -31.82
CA GLN A 12 -23.04 -34.60 -31.57
C GLN A 12 -22.12 -34.24 -30.39
N LEU A 13 -22.14 -32.96 -29.96
CA LEU A 13 -21.52 -32.54 -28.73
C LEU A 13 -22.45 -32.84 -27.54
N GLU A 14 -22.65 -34.13 -27.25
CA GLU A 14 -23.18 -34.51 -25.95
C GLU A 14 -22.23 -33.96 -24.88
N PRO A 15 -22.65 -33.00 -24.06
CA PRO A 15 -21.78 -32.50 -23.01
C PRO A 15 -21.48 -33.66 -22.07
N ALA A 16 -20.29 -34.19 -22.15
CA ALA A 16 -19.89 -35.28 -21.29
C ALA A 16 -20.22 -34.91 -19.83
N PRO A 17 -20.93 -35.76 -19.08
CA PRO A 17 -21.48 -35.39 -17.75
C PRO A 17 -20.44 -34.86 -16.76
N TRP A 18 -19.18 -35.20 -16.97
CA TRP A 18 -18.04 -34.66 -16.18
C TRP A 18 -17.79 -33.17 -16.41
N LEU A 19 -18.14 -32.59 -17.56
CA LEU A 19 -18.02 -31.18 -17.85
C LEU A 19 -18.84 -30.31 -16.88
N CYS A 20 -20.01 -30.80 -16.45
CA CYS A 20 -20.85 -30.09 -15.46
C CYS A 20 -20.17 -29.97 -14.09
N TYR A 21 -19.20 -30.82 -13.78
CA TYR A 21 -18.46 -30.78 -12.53
C TYR A 21 -17.13 -29.98 -12.66
N VAL A 22 -16.50 -30.01 -13.83
CA VAL A 22 -15.24 -29.31 -14.09
C VAL A 22 -15.41 -27.80 -14.03
N PHE A 23 -16.47 -27.26 -14.65
CA PHE A 23 -16.68 -25.80 -14.66
C PHE A 23 -16.90 -25.19 -13.27
N PRO A 24 -17.78 -25.76 -12.40
CA PRO A 24 -17.94 -25.21 -11.04
C PRO A 24 -16.68 -25.35 -10.18
N VAL A 25 -15.93 -26.43 -10.31
CA VAL A 25 -14.65 -26.61 -9.58
C VAL A 25 -13.61 -25.58 -10.02
N LEU A 26 -13.53 -25.32 -11.32
CA LEU A 26 -12.62 -24.31 -11.89
C LEU A 26 -13.04 -22.90 -11.46
N ALA A 27 -14.34 -22.60 -11.50
CA ALA A 27 -14.90 -21.34 -11.03
C ALA A 27 -14.64 -21.12 -9.53
N LEU A 28 -14.85 -22.16 -8.72
CA LEU A 28 -14.55 -22.11 -7.28
C LEU A 28 -13.06 -21.88 -7.03
N GLY A 29 -12.17 -22.54 -7.77
CA GLY A 29 -10.73 -22.32 -7.68
C GLY A 29 -10.32 -20.89 -8.01
N ILE A 30 -10.92 -20.30 -9.04
CA ILE A 30 -10.67 -18.89 -9.41
C ILE A 30 -11.20 -17.96 -8.31
N LEU A 31 -12.40 -18.20 -7.78
CA LEU A 31 -12.98 -17.38 -6.70
C LEU A 31 -12.14 -17.43 -5.43
N VAL A 32 -11.74 -18.62 -4.99
CA VAL A 32 -10.87 -18.80 -3.82
C VAL A 32 -9.55 -18.06 -4.04
N ARG A 33 -8.97 -18.16 -5.21
CA ARG A 33 -7.73 -17.46 -5.53
C ARG A 33 -7.90 -15.95 -5.53
N CYS A 34 -8.98 -15.42 -6.12
CA CYS A 34 -9.28 -13.99 -6.06
C CYS A 34 -9.45 -13.53 -4.61
N ALA A 35 -10.19 -14.29 -3.80
CA ALA A 35 -10.37 -13.98 -2.38
C ALA A 35 -9.04 -13.98 -1.61
N VAL A 36 -8.21 -15.00 -1.80
CA VAL A 36 -6.87 -15.07 -1.18
C VAL A 36 -5.99 -13.91 -1.65
N SER A 37 -6.02 -13.59 -2.95
CA SER A 37 -5.26 -12.46 -3.49
C SER A 37 -5.69 -11.13 -2.86
N LEU A 38 -6.99 -10.89 -2.69
CA LEU A 38 -7.53 -9.68 -2.05
C LEU A 38 -7.17 -9.62 -0.56
N LEU A 39 -7.25 -10.73 0.15
CA LEU A 39 -6.93 -10.82 1.59
C LEU A 39 -5.42 -10.72 1.86
N THR A 40 -4.60 -11.19 0.92
CA THR A 40 -3.13 -11.21 1.07
C THR A 40 -2.47 -9.98 0.44
N PHE A 41 -3.23 -9.18 -0.31
CA PHE A 41 -2.73 -7.97 -0.95
C PHE A 41 -2.52 -6.87 0.10
N ARG A 42 -1.44 -7.00 0.86
CA ARG A 42 -0.94 -5.97 1.76
C ARG A 42 -0.03 -5.07 0.93
N GLN A 43 -0.56 -3.92 0.50
CA GLN A 43 0.31 -2.86 -0.02
C GLN A 43 1.19 -2.39 1.14
N GLU A 44 2.49 -2.60 1.02
CA GLU A 44 3.42 -1.92 1.91
C GLU A 44 3.31 -0.42 1.62
N PRO A 45 3.02 0.41 2.63
CA PRO A 45 2.86 1.83 2.44
C PRO A 45 4.18 2.42 1.92
N GLU A 46 4.10 3.24 0.89
CA GLU A 46 5.25 3.96 0.38
C GLU A 46 5.67 5.01 1.40
N VAL A 47 6.89 4.89 1.90
CA VAL A 47 7.47 5.90 2.78
C VAL A 47 8.00 7.04 1.91
N TRP A 48 7.61 8.27 2.19
CA TRP A 48 7.99 9.46 1.41
C TRP A 48 8.99 10.36 2.12
N ALA A 49 8.96 10.33 3.45
CA ALA A 49 9.91 11.04 4.29
C ALA A 49 9.99 10.37 5.66
N TRP A 50 10.99 10.73 6.42
CA TRP A 50 11.16 10.32 7.81
C TRP A 50 11.06 11.53 8.71
N LEU A 51 10.29 11.40 9.79
CA LEU A 51 10.32 12.33 10.89
C LEU A 51 11.27 11.78 11.95
N THR A 52 12.42 12.42 12.12
CA THR A 52 13.45 11.98 13.06
C THR A 52 13.23 12.66 14.40
N THR A 53 13.17 11.87 15.47
CA THR A 53 13.08 12.33 16.85
C THR A 53 14.45 12.69 17.41
N PRO A 54 14.53 13.43 18.54
CA PRO A 54 15.82 13.72 19.20
C PRO A 54 16.59 12.46 19.61
N ASP A 55 15.88 11.37 19.89
CA ASP A 55 16.44 10.07 20.27
C ASP A 55 17.01 9.28 19.08
N GLY A 56 16.97 9.86 17.87
CA GLY A 56 17.43 9.22 16.65
C GLY A 56 16.43 8.21 16.05
N THR A 57 15.22 8.10 16.60
CA THR A 57 14.19 7.23 16.03
C THR A 57 13.61 7.86 14.76
N HIS A 58 13.48 7.06 13.70
CA HIS A 58 12.89 7.49 12.44
C HIS A 58 11.45 6.98 12.33
N ILE A 59 10.49 7.88 12.24
CA ILE A 59 9.06 7.57 12.09
C ILE A 59 8.69 7.79 10.62
N PRO A 60 8.13 6.77 9.91
CA PRO A 60 7.82 6.89 8.50
C PRO A 60 6.60 7.77 8.28
N VAL A 61 6.66 8.64 7.27
CA VAL A 61 5.51 9.40 6.74
C VAL A 61 5.08 8.74 5.44
N THR A 62 3.87 8.18 5.43
CA THR A 62 3.39 7.29 4.36
C THR A 62 2.15 7.80 3.64
N HIS A 63 1.50 8.86 4.14
CA HIS A 63 0.29 9.43 3.57
C HIS A 63 0.53 10.85 3.05
N TRP A 64 -0.24 11.27 2.03
CA TRP A 64 -0.23 12.64 1.49
C TRP A 64 -0.52 13.67 2.55
N GLU A 65 -1.47 13.35 3.42
CA GLU A 65 -1.84 14.10 4.57
C GLU A 65 -1.71 13.19 5.77
N SER A 66 -0.77 13.50 6.66
CA SER A 66 -0.44 12.69 7.82
C SER A 66 -0.77 13.47 9.08
N LEU A 67 -1.67 12.91 9.86
CA LEU A 67 -2.01 13.45 11.17
C LEU A 67 -0.90 13.11 12.17
N VAL A 68 -0.33 14.15 12.79
CA VAL A 68 0.80 14.03 13.73
C VAL A 68 0.31 14.33 15.14
N GLY A 69 0.58 13.44 16.09
CA GLY A 69 0.20 13.67 17.48
C GLY A 69 0.40 12.45 18.37
N ARG A 70 -0.03 12.58 19.63
CA ARG A 70 0.08 11.51 20.63
C ARG A 70 -1.08 10.50 20.56
N GLY A 71 -2.16 10.82 19.88
CA GLY A 71 -3.34 9.98 19.78
C GLY A 71 -3.11 8.70 18.99
N ALA A 72 -3.77 7.61 19.36
CA ALA A 72 -3.69 6.34 18.65
C ALA A 72 -4.30 6.39 17.23
N GLY A 73 -5.08 7.41 16.91
CA GLY A 73 -5.64 7.64 15.57
C GLY A 73 -4.77 8.52 14.67
N CYS A 74 -3.56 8.89 15.10
CA CYS A 74 -2.61 9.64 14.27
C CYS A 74 -1.80 8.70 13.39
N ASP A 75 -1.54 9.12 12.15
CA ASP A 75 -0.68 8.38 11.21
C ASP A 75 0.77 8.36 11.69
N VAL A 76 1.20 9.50 12.25
CA VAL A 76 2.50 9.67 12.89
C VAL A 76 2.28 9.80 14.40
N GLN A 77 2.37 8.68 15.10
CA GLN A 77 2.14 8.65 16.54
C GLN A 77 3.44 9.00 17.30
N LEU A 78 3.36 10.05 18.12
CA LEU A 78 4.47 10.55 18.93
C LEU A 78 4.22 10.24 20.42
N GLY A 79 5.09 9.46 21.05
CA GLY A 79 4.94 8.98 22.43
C GLY A 79 5.19 10.02 23.53
N TYR A 80 5.18 11.33 23.23
CA TYR A 80 5.52 12.39 24.19
C TYR A 80 4.26 12.98 24.85
N PRO A 81 4.18 13.01 26.19
CA PRO A 81 2.98 13.48 26.92
C PRO A 81 2.70 14.97 26.71
N THR A 82 3.72 15.78 26.36
CA THR A 82 3.60 17.22 26.09
C THR A 82 2.96 17.53 24.74
N ILE A 83 2.89 16.55 23.85
CA ILE A 83 2.29 16.68 22.52
C ILE A 83 0.78 16.45 22.63
N SER A 84 -0.02 17.25 21.93
CA SER A 84 -1.49 17.10 21.87
C SER A 84 -1.88 15.79 21.20
N ARG A 85 -3.10 15.29 21.48
CA ARG A 85 -3.61 14.05 20.84
C ARG A 85 -3.62 14.17 19.33
N THR A 86 -4.11 15.29 18.81
CA THR A 86 -3.93 15.76 17.45
C THR A 86 -3.15 17.06 17.57
N HIS A 87 -1.96 17.14 16.99
CA HIS A 87 -1.09 18.29 17.19
C HIS A 87 -0.88 19.08 15.91
N ALA A 88 -0.55 18.39 14.84
CA ALA A 88 -0.29 19.00 13.54
C ALA A 88 -0.73 18.09 12.41
N VAL A 89 -0.87 18.66 11.22
CA VAL A 89 -1.06 17.94 9.97
C VAL A 89 0.14 18.21 9.07
N LEU A 90 0.78 17.17 8.61
CA LEU A 90 1.88 17.21 7.67
C LEU A 90 1.34 16.82 6.28
N THR A 91 1.43 17.75 5.33
CA THR A 91 0.89 17.55 3.98
C THR A 91 2.01 17.58 2.96
N ARG A 92 2.02 16.59 2.05
CA ARG A 92 2.87 16.54 0.88
C ARG A 92 2.06 16.87 -0.36
N TYR A 93 2.58 17.75 -1.21
CA TYR A 93 1.96 18.10 -2.49
C TYR A 93 2.56 17.31 -3.65
N ASP A 94 1.89 17.33 -4.79
CA ASP A 94 2.31 16.61 -6.02
C ASP A 94 3.64 17.10 -6.57
N ASP A 95 3.98 18.37 -6.34
CA ASP A 95 5.27 18.97 -6.70
C ASP A 95 6.43 18.53 -5.78
N GLY A 96 6.14 17.69 -4.78
CA GLY A 96 7.09 17.22 -3.78
C GLY A 96 7.33 18.19 -2.64
N SER A 97 6.66 19.33 -2.58
CA SER A 97 6.74 20.26 -1.47
C SER A 97 6.01 19.74 -0.23
N TRP A 98 6.47 20.17 0.93
CA TRP A 98 5.91 19.80 2.22
C TRP A 98 5.39 21.02 2.95
N THR A 99 4.29 20.87 3.66
CA THR A 99 3.77 21.88 4.58
C THR A 99 3.38 21.24 5.90
N ILE A 100 3.43 22.02 6.96
CA ILE A 100 2.90 21.65 8.26
C ILE A 100 1.87 22.70 8.70
N SER A 101 0.74 22.23 9.20
CA SER A 101 -0.29 23.08 9.81
C SER A 101 -0.54 22.65 11.24
N ASP A 102 -0.77 23.64 12.12
CA ASP A 102 -1.15 23.39 13.51
C ASP A 102 -2.64 22.99 13.59
N ALA A 103 -2.91 21.85 14.20
CA ALA A 103 -4.26 21.31 14.41
C ALA A 103 -4.88 21.79 15.74
N GLN A 104 -4.75 23.09 16.05
CA GLN A 104 -5.19 23.69 17.30
C GLN A 104 -4.56 23.05 18.55
N SER A 105 -3.26 22.82 18.46
CA SER A 105 -2.50 22.21 19.53
C SER A 105 -2.38 23.12 20.75
N LYS A 106 -2.15 22.55 21.95
CA LYS A 106 -1.99 23.32 23.17
C LYS A 106 -0.75 24.19 23.21
N SER A 107 0.36 23.73 22.63
CA SER A 107 1.65 24.39 22.68
C SER A 107 2.05 25.07 21.37
N GLY A 108 1.24 24.91 20.32
CA GLY A 108 1.56 25.41 18.99
C GLY A 108 2.65 24.60 18.28
N VAL A 109 2.77 24.86 17.00
CA VAL A 109 3.82 24.29 16.14
C VAL A 109 4.86 25.37 15.85
N PHE A 110 6.13 25.03 15.98
CA PHE A 110 7.24 25.92 15.66
C PHE A 110 8.08 25.28 14.56
N VAL A 111 8.45 26.09 13.57
CA VAL A 111 9.39 25.70 12.51
C VAL A 111 10.62 26.60 12.61
N ASN A 112 11.78 25.98 12.80
CA ASN A 112 13.05 26.68 13.02
C ASN A 112 12.96 27.77 14.12
N GLY A 113 12.24 27.45 15.21
CA GLY A 113 12.04 28.36 16.35
C GLY A 113 10.96 29.43 16.17
N ARG A 114 10.32 29.53 15.01
CA ARG A 114 9.23 30.48 14.76
C ARG A 114 7.87 29.77 14.87
N GLN A 115 7.00 30.27 15.74
CA GLN A 115 5.62 29.76 15.84
C GLN A 115 4.83 30.05 14.57
N THR A 116 4.09 29.05 14.09
CA THR A 116 3.32 29.16 12.87
C THR A 116 2.05 28.33 12.94
N ALA A 117 0.99 28.82 12.32
CA ALA A 117 -0.23 28.04 12.09
C ALA A 117 -0.13 27.20 10.81
N LEU A 118 0.65 27.69 9.82
CA LEU A 118 0.93 27.00 8.56
C LEU A 118 2.31 27.43 8.07
N ALA A 119 3.17 26.48 7.73
CA ALA A 119 4.48 26.76 7.15
C ALA A 119 4.83 25.73 6.09
N ALA A 120 5.53 26.21 5.04
CA ALA A 120 6.24 25.34 4.13
C ALA A 120 7.47 24.75 4.81
N LEU A 121 7.72 23.46 4.59
CA LEU A 121 8.85 22.73 5.15
C LEU A 121 9.86 22.36 4.08
N ARG A 122 11.12 22.39 4.48
CA ARG A 122 12.23 21.83 3.71
C ARG A 122 12.86 20.68 4.48
N PHE A 123 13.49 19.77 3.76
CA PHE A 123 14.26 18.72 4.42
C PHE A 123 15.40 19.34 5.24
N GLY A 124 15.52 18.90 6.48
CA GLY A 124 16.45 19.44 7.46
C GLY A 124 15.86 20.51 8.38
N ASP A 125 14.65 21.01 8.11
CA ASP A 125 13.97 21.93 9.04
C ASP A 125 13.69 21.27 10.38
N VAL A 126 13.84 22.04 11.44
CA VAL A 126 13.53 21.63 12.80
C VAL A 126 12.11 22.05 13.15
N ILE A 127 11.28 21.05 13.42
CA ILE A 127 9.88 21.19 13.82
C ILE A 127 9.79 20.96 15.32
N THR A 128 9.36 21.96 16.08
CA THR A 128 9.17 21.81 17.54
C THR A 128 7.70 21.69 17.86
N MET A 129 7.32 20.59 18.50
CA MET A 129 5.96 20.30 18.96
C MET A 129 6.03 19.85 20.43
N GLY A 130 5.27 20.54 21.30
CA GLY A 130 5.26 20.24 22.73
C GLY A 130 6.64 20.33 23.42
N GLY A 131 7.54 21.18 22.90
CA GLY A 131 8.90 21.31 23.42
C GLY A 131 9.88 20.22 22.92
N VAL A 132 9.44 19.33 22.03
CA VAL A 132 10.29 18.28 21.43
C VAL A 132 10.62 18.67 19.99
N ASN A 133 11.89 18.53 19.63
CA ASN A 133 12.38 18.87 18.29
C ASN A 133 12.36 17.63 17.38
N PHE A 134 11.81 17.78 16.19
CA PHE A 134 11.76 16.78 15.14
C PHE A 134 12.42 17.35 13.89
N THR A 135 13.01 16.48 13.07
CA THR A 135 13.60 16.89 11.79
C THR A 135 12.98 16.10 10.66
N LEU A 136 12.54 16.80 9.61
CA LEU A 136 12.06 16.15 8.40
C LEU A 136 13.25 15.75 7.52
N VAL A 137 13.39 14.44 7.29
CA VAL A 137 14.52 13.86 6.55
C VAL A 137 14.03 13.18 5.28
N PRO A 138 14.67 13.41 4.12
CA PRO A 138 14.29 12.73 2.87
C PRO A 138 14.61 11.24 2.93
N ILE A 139 13.97 10.47 2.08
CA ILE A 139 14.36 9.09 1.85
C ILE A 139 15.73 9.07 1.18
N THR A 140 16.63 8.25 1.71
CA THR A 140 17.95 8.06 1.10
C THR A 140 17.80 7.29 -0.22
N LYS A 141 18.59 7.64 -1.25
CA LYS A 141 18.56 6.95 -2.57
C LYS A 141 18.69 5.43 -2.47
N GLU A 142 19.37 4.92 -1.47
CA GLU A 142 19.47 3.48 -1.22
C GLU A 142 18.15 2.88 -0.73
N GLN A 143 17.41 3.60 0.13
CA GLN A 143 16.07 3.19 0.59
C GLN A 143 15.06 3.25 -0.57
N GLU A 144 15.13 4.25 -1.44
CA GLU A 144 14.33 4.31 -2.68
C GLU A 144 14.58 3.10 -3.57
N ARG A 145 15.84 2.70 -3.75
CA ARG A 145 16.21 1.50 -4.54
C ARG A 145 15.67 0.21 -3.93
N ILE A 146 15.74 0.08 -2.60
CA ILE A 146 15.19 -1.08 -1.88
C ILE A 146 13.68 -1.14 -2.05
N GLN A 147 12.97 -0.03 -1.87
CA GLN A 147 11.51 0.05 -2.06
C GLN A 147 11.11 -0.25 -3.51
N ALA A 148 11.80 0.33 -4.49
CA ALA A 148 11.59 0.03 -5.92
C ALA A 148 11.85 -1.45 -6.24
N GLY A 149 12.88 -2.06 -5.66
CA GLY A 149 13.21 -3.47 -5.80
C GLY A 149 12.12 -4.39 -5.22
N THR A 150 11.56 -4.03 -4.08
CA THR A 150 10.47 -4.78 -3.43
C THR A 150 9.18 -4.70 -4.26
N ARG A 151 8.84 -3.52 -4.80
CA ARG A 151 7.71 -3.33 -5.73
C ARG A 151 7.84 -4.21 -6.98
N THR A 152 9.02 -4.24 -7.58
CA THR A 152 9.28 -5.03 -8.79
C THR A 152 9.17 -6.52 -8.51
N ARG A 153 9.60 -7.00 -7.34
CA ARG A 153 9.47 -8.40 -6.91
C ARG A 153 8.01 -8.78 -6.65
N ALA A 154 7.26 -7.95 -5.94
CA ALA A 154 5.83 -8.17 -5.68
C ALA A 154 5.01 -8.19 -6.98
N GLY A 155 5.25 -7.24 -7.89
CA GLY A 155 4.61 -7.21 -9.20
C GLY A 155 4.95 -8.42 -10.07
N ARG A 156 6.17 -8.93 -10.00
CA ARG A 156 6.61 -10.12 -10.75
C ARG A 156 6.01 -11.40 -10.19
N ALA A 157 5.92 -11.53 -8.85
CA ALA A 157 5.28 -12.68 -8.19
C ALA A 157 3.79 -12.78 -8.54
N VAL A 158 3.07 -11.66 -8.55
CA VAL A 158 1.65 -11.60 -8.97
C VAL A 158 1.49 -11.99 -10.45
N ARG A 159 2.41 -11.61 -11.31
CA ARG A 159 2.34 -11.89 -12.75
C ARG A 159 2.67 -13.34 -13.09
N GLN A 160 3.54 -14.02 -12.32
CA GLN A 160 3.94 -15.41 -12.58
C GLN A 160 3.01 -16.45 -11.97
N ALA A 161 2.20 -16.06 -10.98
CA ALA A 161 1.29 -16.95 -10.31
C ALA A 161 0.23 -17.63 -11.24
N PRO A 162 -0.37 -16.94 -12.25
CA PRO A 162 -1.31 -17.61 -13.16
C PRO A 162 -0.66 -18.63 -14.10
N THR A 163 0.56 -18.40 -14.53
CA THR A 163 1.26 -19.31 -15.46
C THR A 163 1.66 -20.64 -14.81
N LEU A 164 2.09 -20.60 -13.54
CA LEU A 164 2.38 -21.80 -12.77
C LEU A 164 1.13 -22.67 -12.53
N LEU A 165 -0.03 -22.05 -12.31
CA LEU A 165 -1.28 -22.75 -12.09
C LEU A 165 -1.81 -23.39 -13.38
N LEU A 166 -1.66 -22.73 -14.52
CA LEU A 166 -1.98 -23.29 -15.82
C LEU A 166 -1.10 -24.50 -16.16
N LEU A 167 0.20 -24.42 -15.84
CA LEU A 167 1.14 -25.53 -16.04
C LEU A 167 0.79 -26.74 -15.17
N THR A 168 0.47 -26.53 -13.89
CA THR A 168 0.07 -27.64 -13.00
C THR A 168 -1.27 -28.24 -13.40
N LEU A 169 -2.23 -27.44 -13.85
CA LEU A 169 -3.51 -27.92 -14.36
C LEU A 169 -3.33 -28.76 -15.64
N PHE A 170 -2.45 -28.31 -16.53
CA PHE A 170 -2.12 -29.05 -17.77
C PHE A 170 -1.42 -30.37 -17.47
N GLN A 171 -0.51 -30.41 -16.50
CA GLN A 171 0.13 -31.66 -16.07
C GLN A 171 -0.86 -32.63 -15.41
N LEU A 172 -1.81 -32.12 -14.63
CA LEU A 172 -2.86 -32.93 -13.99
C LEU A 172 -3.82 -33.53 -15.01
N LEU A 173 -4.17 -32.76 -16.04
CA LEU A 173 -5.00 -33.21 -17.16
C LEU A 173 -4.27 -34.27 -18.03
N ALA A 174 -2.97 -34.12 -18.23
CA ALA A 174 -2.16 -35.08 -18.97
C ALA A 174 -1.94 -36.39 -18.20
N ALA A 175 -2.02 -36.38 -16.86
CA ALA A 175 -1.90 -37.57 -16.03
C ALA A 175 -3.23 -38.37 -15.90
N LEU A 176 -4.33 -37.82 -16.40
CA LEU A 176 -5.67 -38.42 -16.38
C LEU A 176 -6.06 -39.11 -17.72
N GLN A 177 -5.18 -39.09 -18.73
CA GLN A 177 -5.29 -39.81 -19.99
C GLN A 177 -4.45 -41.09 -19.95
#